data_4bff6dc7af5a5d4c79a389ddda056202
#
_entry.id   4bff6dc7af5a5d4c79a389ddda056202
#
_cell.length_a   1.000
_cell.length_b   1.000
_cell.length_c   1.000
_cell.angle_alpha   90.00
_cell.angle_beta   90.00
_cell.angle_gamma   90.00
#
_symmetry.space_group_name_H-M   'P 1'
#
loop_
_entity.id
_entity.type
_entity.pdbx_description
1 polymer ?
#
loop_
_entity_poly.entity_id
_entity_poly.type
_entity_poly.pdbx_seq_one_letter_code
_entity_poly.pdbx_strand_id
1 'polypeptide(L)'
;MTPDLTAALAHVDRVFSGFTCRPDNVCLHCYALDDVAPLAVAGAELDTDTLASLMFRSPFSVDDHAALVRRLLSQMAHGMADGSIEIIWPAHHCLARGDWREWPNRQSLAVRRFVEAWWFDQVTTPGHEVPFEAYAAIVGDLPSALASWPEHPVADRYLVGVSEGWIDELMVDCNPLWVSDDADDSEACAVLRDWYIGTAAERLVRAGATELATAARLLALPIDERMRRLYGASPTT
;
A
#
# COMPACT_ATOMS: atom_id res chain seq x y z
N MET A 1 7.37 12.20 -11.65
CA MET A 1 6.74 11.03 -12.32
C MET A 1 7.71 10.41 -13.30
N THR A 2 8.04 9.14 -13.12
CA THR A 2 8.96 8.38 -13.98
C THR A 2 8.33 8.02 -15.34
N PRO A 3 9.15 7.73 -16.39
CA PRO A 3 8.64 7.26 -17.68
C PRO A 3 7.81 5.97 -17.56
N ASP A 4 8.20 5.06 -16.64
CA ASP A 4 7.50 3.80 -16.42
C ASP A 4 6.11 4.02 -15.83
N LEU A 5 5.97 4.94 -14.88
CA LEU A 5 4.66 5.31 -14.33
C LEU A 5 3.78 5.97 -15.40
N THR A 6 4.35 6.85 -16.24
CA THR A 6 3.62 7.45 -17.36
C THR A 6 3.10 6.39 -18.33
N ALA A 7 3.94 5.40 -18.66
CA ALA A 7 3.54 4.31 -19.56
C ALA A 7 2.48 3.39 -18.93
N ALA A 8 2.58 3.15 -17.60
CA ALA A 8 1.63 2.36 -16.86
C ALA A 8 0.25 3.04 -16.78
N LEU A 9 0.21 4.36 -16.51
CA LEU A 9 -1.03 5.15 -16.55
C LEU A 9 -1.68 5.10 -17.93
N ALA A 10 -0.93 5.33 -19.01
CA ALA A 10 -1.46 5.21 -20.37
C ALA A 10 -1.96 3.79 -20.69
N HIS A 11 -1.40 2.75 -20.06
CA HIS A 11 -1.91 1.39 -20.20
C HIS A 11 -3.22 1.20 -19.43
N VAL A 12 -3.33 1.71 -18.21
CA VAL A 12 -4.56 1.72 -17.42
C VAL A 12 -5.69 2.41 -18.20
N ASP A 13 -5.46 3.61 -18.72
CA ASP A 13 -6.44 4.35 -19.51
C ASP A 13 -6.95 3.52 -20.71
N ARG A 14 -6.04 2.93 -21.47
CA ARG A 14 -6.38 2.10 -22.63
C ARG A 14 -7.22 0.88 -22.28
N VAL A 15 -7.00 0.32 -21.07
CA VAL A 15 -7.70 -0.88 -20.62
C VAL A 15 -9.04 -0.55 -19.99
N PHE A 16 -9.15 0.57 -19.26
CA PHE A 16 -10.28 0.84 -18.36
C PHE A 16 -11.18 2.01 -18.78
N SER A 17 -10.78 2.88 -19.72
CA SER A 17 -11.57 4.04 -20.13
C SER A 17 -12.98 3.73 -20.68
N GLY A 18 -13.22 2.50 -21.12
CA GLY A 18 -14.52 2.06 -21.63
C GLY A 18 -15.48 1.49 -20.61
N PHE A 19 -15.04 1.32 -19.35
CA PHE A 19 -15.89 0.75 -18.31
C PHE A 19 -16.90 1.78 -17.80
N THR A 20 -18.08 1.28 -17.45
CA THR A 20 -19.15 2.02 -16.78
C THR A 20 -19.60 1.24 -15.54
N CYS A 21 -20.20 1.96 -14.60
CA CYS A 21 -20.86 1.38 -13.44
C CYS A 21 -22.23 2.03 -13.27
N ARG A 22 -23.23 1.27 -12.89
CA ARG A 22 -24.56 1.81 -12.64
C ARG A 22 -24.51 2.70 -11.40
N PRO A 23 -25.13 3.90 -11.40
CA PRO A 23 -25.18 4.77 -10.22
C PRO A 23 -25.84 4.12 -8.99
N ASP A 24 -26.83 3.24 -9.21
CA ASP A 24 -27.52 2.49 -8.15
C ASP A 24 -26.71 1.30 -7.62
N ASN A 25 -25.52 1.04 -8.16
CA ASN A 25 -24.55 0.10 -7.62
C ASN A 25 -23.93 0.59 -6.29
N VAL A 26 -24.04 1.87 -6.01
CA VAL A 26 -23.60 2.48 -4.75
C VAL A 26 -24.78 2.94 -3.91
N CYS A 27 -24.58 3.05 -2.60
CA CYS A 27 -25.65 3.44 -1.67
C CYS A 27 -26.13 4.88 -1.92
N LEU A 28 -27.30 5.06 -2.53
CA LEU A 28 -27.91 6.37 -2.78
C LEU A 28 -28.41 7.10 -1.51
N HIS A 29 -28.33 6.46 -0.33
CA HIS A 29 -28.50 7.16 0.94
C HIS A 29 -27.22 7.96 1.32
N CYS A 30 -26.06 7.47 0.88
CA CYS A 30 -24.76 8.08 1.18
C CYS A 30 -24.29 9.07 0.11
N TYR A 31 -24.79 8.96 -1.13
CA TYR A 31 -24.42 9.79 -2.27
C TYR A 31 -25.65 10.38 -2.94
N ALA A 32 -25.59 11.65 -3.30
CA ALA A 32 -26.60 12.20 -4.19
C ALA A 32 -26.50 11.57 -5.58
N LEU A 33 -27.63 11.35 -6.24
CA LEU A 33 -27.67 10.72 -7.56
C LEU A 33 -26.82 11.50 -8.58
N ASP A 34 -26.84 12.83 -8.52
CA ASP A 34 -26.08 13.70 -9.43
C ASP A 34 -24.57 13.53 -9.27
N ASP A 35 -24.07 13.28 -8.03
CA ASP A 35 -22.65 13.06 -7.75
C ASP A 35 -22.13 11.74 -8.35
N VAL A 36 -22.98 10.72 -8.42
CA VAL A 36 -22.61 9.39 -8.93
C VAL A 36 -23.14 9.10 -10.35
N ALA A 37 -23.95 9.99 -10.93
CA ALA A 37 -24.43 9.87 -12.30
C ALA A 37 -23.28 9.70 -13.33
N PRO A 38 -22.10 10.34 -13.18
CA PRO A 38 -20.96 10.13 -14.07
C PRO A 38 -20.45 8.70 -14.13
N LEU A 39 -20.75 7.85 -13.14
CA LEU A 39 -20.40 6.42 -13.17
C LEU A 39 -21.00 5.70 -14.38
N ALA A 40 -22.18 6.09 -14.84
CA ALA A 40 -22.86 5.49 -15.97
C ALA A 40 -22.24 5.86 -17.33
N VAL A 41 -21.37 6.86 -17.38
CA VAL A 41 -20.78 7.37 -18.63
C VAL A 41 -19.29 7.02 -18.67
N ALA A 42 -18.89 6.28 -19.71
CA ALA A 42 -17.49 5.91 -19.89
C ALA A 42 -16.62 7.17 -20.04
N GLY A 43 -15.52 7.24 -19.29
CA GLY A 43 -14.58 8.35 -19.32
C GLY A 43 -15.06 9.65 -18.67
N ALA A 44 -16.32 9.74 -18.18
CA ALA A 44 -16.74 10.91 -17.40
C ALA A 44 -16.01 10.96 -16.06
N GLU A 45 -15.59 12.15 -15.65
CA GLU A 45 -14.88 12.34 -14.38
C GLU A 45 -15.87 12.56 -13.23
N LEU A 46 -15.54 11.98 -12.09
CA LEU A 46 -16.12 12.30 -10.78
C LEU A 46 -15.32 13.46 -10.17
N ASP A 47 -15.96 14.25 -9.33
CA ASP A 47 -15.20 15.15 -8.47
C ASP A 47 -14.28 14.37 -7.51
N THR A 48 -13.20 15.02 -7.07
CA THR A 48 -12.15 14.36 -6.27
C THR A 48 -12.66 13.83 -4.94
N ASP A 49 -13.58 14.52 -4.28
CA ASP A 49 -14.10 14.12 -2.96
C ASP A 49 -15.00 12.90 -3.10
N THR A 50 -15.87 12.88 -4.12
CA THR A 50 -16.72 11.72 -4.43
C THR A 50 -15.84 10.51 -4.82
N LEU A 51 -14.83 10.71 -5.67
CA LEU A 51 -13.90 9.65 -6.05
C LEU A 51 -13.19 9.08 -4.83
N ALA A 52 -12.57 9.92 -4.00
CA ALA A 52 -11.88 9.51 -2.79
C ALA A 52 -12.83 8.76 -1.83
N SER A 53 -14.05 9.28 -1.64
CA SER A 53 -15.06 8.61 -0.82
C SER A 53 -15.41 7.22 -1.33
N LEU A 54 -15.57 7.04 -2.65
CA LEU A 54 -15.88 5.75 -3.27
C LEU A 54 -14.70 4.76 -3.17
N MET A 55 -13.47 5.24 -3.24
CA MET A 55 -12.26 4.38 -3.14
C MET A 55 -12.13 3.69 -1.79
N PHE A 56 -12.62 4.32 -0.71
CA PHE A 56 -12.52 3.79 0.65
C PHE A 56 -13.84 3.18 1.17
N ARG A 57 -14.85 3.06 0.32
CA ARG A 57 -16.12 2.44 0.73
C ARG A 57 -15.99 0.96 0.99
N SER A 58 -16.70 0.52 2.02
CA SER A 58 -16.84 -0.90 2.30
C SER A 58 -17.47 -1.63 1.10
N PRO A 59 -16.92 -2.78 0.69
CA PRO A 59 -17.51 -3.62 -0.35
C PRO A 59 -18.98 -3.98 -0.07
N PHE A 60 -19.38 -4.05 1.21
CA PHE A 60 -20.77 -4.34 1.61
C PHE A 60 -21.77 -3.23 1.27
N SER A 61 -21.30 -2.03 0.94
CA SER A 61 -22.15 -0.90 0.52
C SER A 61 -22.22 -0.71 -1.00
N VAL A 62 -21.70 -1.69 -1.75
CA VAL A 62 -21.61 -1.68 -3.21
C VAL A 62 -22.06 -3.05 -3.73
N ASP A 63 -23.05 -3.09 -4.62
CA ASP A 63 -23.61 -4.34 -5.14
C ASP A 63 -22.62 -5.10 -6.03
N ASP A 64 -21.88 -4.37 -6.90
CA ASP A 64 -20.81 -4.92 -7.75
C ASP A 64 -19.54 -4.09 -7.58
N HIS A 65 -18.74 -4.48 -6.58
CA HIS A 65 -17.48 -3.82 -6.24
C HIS A 65 -16.49 -3.85 -7.40
N ALA A 66 -16.42 -4.97 -8.13
CA ALA A 66 -15.50 -5.10 -9.25
C ALA A 66 -15.86 -4.17 -10.42
N ALA A 67 -17.15 -3.97 -10.71
CA ALA A 67 -17.61 -3.00 -11.72
C ALA A 67 -17.25 -1.57 -11.31
N LEU A 68 -17.47 -1.22 -10.02
CA LEU A 68 -17.11 0.09 -9.51
C LEU A 68 -15.59 0.34 -9.64
N VAL A 69 -14.76 -0.58 -9.14
CA VAL A 69 -13.30 -0.42 -9.19
C VAL A 69 -12.80 -0.28 -10.63
N ARG A 70 -13.30 -1.13 -11.57
CA ARG A 70 -12.92 -1.01 -13.00
C ARG A 70 -13.29 0.33 -13.58
N ARG A 71 -14.45 0.88 -13.19
CA ARG A 71 -14.92 2.19 -13.65
C ARG A 71 -14.06 3.34 -13.11
N LEU A 72 -13.61 3.25 -11.86
CA LEU A 72 -12.84 4.30 -11.19
C LEU A 72 -11.36 4.27 -11.57
N LEU A 73 -10.84 3.12 -12.03
CA LEU A 73 -9.41 2.81 -12.01
C LEU A 73 -8.55 3.83 -12.77
N SER A 74 -9.00 4.34 -13.91
CA SER A 74 -8.23 5.34 -14.67
C SER A 74 -8.07 6.63 -13.84
N GLN A 75 -9.17 7.23 -13.40
CA GLN A 75 -9.13 8.47 -12.64
C GLN A 75 -8.42 8.30 -11.28
N MET A 76 -8.66 7.18 -10.60
CA MET A 76 -7.99 6.82 -9.35
C MET A 76 -6.46 6.71 -9.53
N ALA A 77 -6.01 6.02 -10.58
CA ALA A 77 -4.58 5.84 -10.83
C ALA A 77 -3.86 7.17 -11.07
N HIS A 78 -4.48 8.09 -11.80
CA HIS A 78 -3.95 9.44 -11.98
C HIS A 78 -3.91 10.21 -10.66
N GLY A 79 -4.98 10.18 -9.87
CA GLY A 79 -5.03 10.87 -8.57
C GLY A 79 -4.03 10.30 -7.54
N MET A 80 -3.79 8.99 -7.57
CA MET A 80 -2.71 8.38 -6.76
C MET A 80 -1.31 8.81 -7.24
N ALA A 81 -1.12 8.93 -8.56
CA ALA A 81 0.17 9.25 -9.14
C ALA A 81 0.56 10.72 -8.95
N ASP A 82 -0.38 11.64 -9.00
CA ASP A 82 -0.13 13.08 -8.83
C ASP A 82 -0.32 13.58 -7.37
N GLY A 83 -0.76 12.67 -6.47
CA GLY A 83 -0.97 12.97 -5.05
C GLY A 83 -2.26 13.76 -4.76
N SER A 84 -3.15 13.95 -5.74
CA SER A 84 -4.46 14.57 -5.51
C SER A 84 -5.40 13.67 -4.69
N ILE A 85 -5.09 12.39 -4.59
CA ILE A 85 -5.78 11.41 -3.75
C ILE A 85 -4.80 10.82 -2.75
N GLU A 86 -5.04 11.08 -1.48
CA GLU A 86 -4.27 10.54 -0.37
C GLU A 86 -4.82 9.17 0.06
N ILE A 87 -3.94 8.20 0.32
CA ILE A 87 -4.31 6.89 0.83
C ILE A 87 -4.20 6.89 2.36
N ILE A 88 -5.27 7.30 3.02
CA ILE A 88 -5.33 7.44 4.48
C ILE A 88 -5.54 6.09 5.19
N TRP A 89 -6.30 5.18 4.56
CA TRP A 89 -6.67 3.88 5.13
C TRP A 89 -6.30 2.75 4.16
N PRO A 90 -5.06 2.27 4.17
CA PRO A 90 -4.57 1.28 3.20
C PRO A 90 -5.43 0.03 3.08
N ALA A 91 -5.80 -0.59 4.21
CA ALA A 91 -6.62 -1.80 4.25
C ALA A 91 -8.04 -1.60 3.68
N HIS A 92 -8.54 -0.35 3.70
CA HIS A 92 -9.87 -0.02 3.17
C HIS A 92 -9.85 0.43 1.71
N HIS A 93 -8.67 0.54 1.09
CA HIS A 93 -8.56 0.94 -0.32
C HIS A 93 -9.21 -0.09 -1.24
N CYS A 94 -9.97 0.37 -2.23
CA CYS A 94 -10.75 -0.50 -3.12
C CYS A 94 -9.88 -1.54 -3.87
N LEU A 95 -8.63 -1.22 -4.21
CA LEU A 95 -7.70 -2.19 -4.80
C LEU A 95 -7.18 -3.22 -3.78
N ALA A 96 -7.04 -2.86 -2.51
CA ALA A 96 -6.65 -3.82 -1.47
C ALA A 96 -7.76 -4.86 -1.22
N ARG A 97 -9.01 -4.43 -1.34
CA ARG A 97 -10.21 -5.27 -1.14
C ARG A 97 -10.75 -5.91 -2.41
N GLY A 98 -10.26 -5.50 -3.56
CA GLY A 98 -10.69 -6.00 -4.85
C GLY A 98 -9.92 -7.24 -5.29
N ASP A 99 -10.64 -8.23 -5.83
CA ASP A 99 -10.04 -9.44 -6.41
C ASP A 99 -9.43 -9.17 -7.79
N TRP A 100 -8.80 -8.00 -7.99
CA TRP A 100 -8.28 -7.59 -9.29
C TRP A 100 -7.25 -8.56 -9.88
N ARG A 101 -6.61 -9.38 -9.04
CA ARG A 101 -5.68 -10.43 -9.48
C ARG A 101 -6.38 -11.55 -10.23
N GLU A 102 -7.65 -11.78 -9.96
CA GLU A 102 -8.52 -12.76 -10.62
C GLU A 102 -9.19 -12.20 -11.89
N TRP A 103 -9.03 -10.91 -12.16
CA TRP A 103 -9.58 -10.31 -13.38
C TRP A 103 -8.90 -10.86 -14.64
N PRO A 104 -9.53 -10.70 -15.84
CA PRO A 104 -8.90 -11.10 -17.09
C PRO A 104 -7.46 -10.58 -17.19
N ASN A 105 -6.54 -11.42 -17.66
CA ASN A 105 -5.10 -11.18 -17.64
C ASN A 105 -4.67 -9.79 -18.11
N ARG A 106 -5.36 -9.21 -19.14
CA ARG A 106 -5.07 -7.85 -19.61
C ARG A 106 -5.35 -6.80 -18.54
N GLN A 107 -6.40 -6.98 -17.74
CA GLN A 107 -6.79 -6.06 -16.68
C GLN A 107 -5.87 -6.20 -15.47
N SER A 108 -5.68 -7.41 -14.97
CA SER A 108 -4.80 -7.68 -13.83
C SER A 108 -3.36 -7.24 -14.10
N LEU A 109 -2.85 -7.43 -15.33
CA LEU A 109 -1.53 -6.97 -15.73
C LEU A 109 -1.43 -5.44 -15.75
N ALA A 110 -2.49 -4.73 -16.19
CA ALA A 110 -2.50 -3.27 -16.20
C ALA A 110 -2.46 -2.70 -14.78
N VAL A 111 -3.26 -3.28 -13.85
CA VAL A 111 -3.23 -2.90 -12.43
C VAL A 111 -1.87 -3.18 -11.82
N ARG A 112 -1.34 -4.37 -12.00
CA ARG A 112 -0.03 -4.75 -11.45
C ARG A 112 1.07 -3.80 -11.88
N ARG A 113 1.19 -3.54 -13.17
CA ARG A 113 2.20 -2.60 -13.72
C ARG A 113 2.06 -1.19 -13.18
N PHE A 114 0.81 -0.74 -13.02
CA PHE A 114 0.56 0.57 -12.41
C PHE A 114 1.03 0.61 -10.96
N VAL A 115 0.62 -0.36 -10.15
CA VAL A 115 0.94 -0.40 -8.70
C VAL A 115 2.45 -0.50 -8.48
N GLU A 116 3.16 -1.34 -9.26
CA GLU A 116 4.62 -1.46 -9.20
C GLU A 116 5.34 -0.17 -9.61
N ALA A 117 4.91 0.45 -10.73
CA ALA A 117 5.51 1.69 -11.22
C ALA A 117 5.20 2.88 -10.30
N TRP A 118 3.98 2.94 -9.74
CA TRP A 118 3.59 3.93 -8.76
C TRP A 118 4.43 3.82 -7.49
N TRP A 119 4.56 2.62 -6.91
CA TRP A 119 5.42 2.40 -5.75
C TRP A 119 6.86 2.84 -6.02
N PHE A 120 7.43 2.39 -7.13
CA PHE A 120 8.80 2.79 -7.50
C PHE A 120 8.94 4.31 -7.59
N ASP A 121 8.03 4.99 -8.28
CA ASP A 121 8.05 6.46 -8.43
C ASP A 121 7.97 7.17 -7.08
N GLN A 122 7.06 6.71 -6.20
CA GLN A 122 6.85 7.32 -4.90
C GLN A 122 8.10 7.23 -4.01
N VAL A 123 8.70 6.05 -3.87
CA VAL A 123 9.84 5.86 -2.96
C VAL A 123 11.18 6.29 -3.54
N THR A 124 11.26 6.57 -4.84
CA THR A 124 12.48 7.07 -5.47
C THR A 124 12.45 8.57 -5.77
N THR A 125 11.32 9.23 -5.58
CA THR A 125 11.15 10.67 -5.74
C THR A 125 11.22 11.37 -4.38
N PRO A 126 12.17 12.30 -4.15
CA PRO A 126 12.25 13.00 -2.87
C PRO A 126 10.98 13.82 -2.55
N GLY A 127 10.53 13.75 -1.30
CA GLY A 127 9.37 14.51 -0.81
C GLY A 127 8.01 13.83 -1.08
N HIS A 128 8.00 12.62 -1.60
CA HIS A 128 6.80 11.78 -1.65
C HIS A 128 6.76 10.90 -0.40
N GLU A 129 5.65 10.95 0.31
CA GLU A 129 5.43 10.21 1.57
C GLU A 129 4.23 9.28 1.44
N VAL A 130 4.33 8.29 0.56
CA VAL A 130 3.30 7.25 0.50
C VAL A 130 3.68 6.14 1.47
N PRO A 131 2.78 5.75 2.38
CA PRO A 131 3.06 4.67 3.31
C PRO A 131 3.26 3.34 2.56
N PHE A 132 4.30 2.58 2.94
CA PHE A 132 4.53 1.24 2.41
C PHE A 132 3.31 0.33 2.62
N GLU A 133 2.57 0.54 3.70
CA GLU A 133 1.34 -0.14 4.05
C GLU A 133 0.31 -0.08 2.91
N ALA A 134 0.20 1.06 2.24
CA ALA A 134 -0.71 1.22 1.10
C ALA A 134 -0.31 0.31 -0.07
N TYR A 135 0.97 0.26 -0.39
CA TYR A 135 1.51 -0.62 -1.41
C TYR A 135 1.33 -2.09 -1.03
N ALA A 136 1.70 -2.47 0.20
CA ALA A 136 1.60 -3.83 0.70
C ALA A 136 0.15 -4.33 0.72
N ALA A 137 -0.80 -3.51 1.17
CA ALA A 137 -2.22 -3.82 1.17
C ALA A 137 -2.75 -4.07 -0.26
N ILE A 138 -2.39 -3.21 -1.22
CA ILE A 138 -2.80 -3.38 -2.62
C ILE A 138 -2.14 -4.61 -3.25
N VAL A 139 -0.87 -4.90 -2.95
CA VAL A 139 -0.19 -6.12 -3.41
C VAL A 139 -0.77 -7.36 -2.76
N GLY A 140 -1.19 -7.30 -1.48
CA GLY A 140 -1.84 -8.38 -0.74
C GLY A 140 -0.95 -9.60 -0.48
N ASP A 141 0.36 -9.47 -0.70
CA ASP A 141 1.38 -10.47 -0.38
C ASP A 141 2.61 -9.73 0.16
N LEU A 142 2.77 -9.74 1.48
CA LEU A 142 3.81 -8.97 2.16
C LEU A 142 5.23 -9.37 1.73
N PRO A 143 5.58 -10.67 1.60
CA PRO A 143 6.88 -11.06 1.07
C PRO A 143 7.20 -10.45 -0.30
N SER A 144 6.26 -10.50 -1.25
CA SER A 144 6.42 -9.89 -2.58
C SER A 144 6.54 -8.37 -2.52
N ALA A 145 5.77 -7.72 -1.65
CA ALA A 145 5.85 -6.28 -1.47
C ALA A 145 7.23 -5.86 -0.93
N LEU A 146 7.77 -6.57 0.07
CA LEU A 146 9.10 -6.32 0.60
C LEU A 146 10.21 -6.62 -0.42
N ALA A 147 10.06 -7.70 -1.20
CA ALA A 147 11.02 -8.06 -2.24
C ALA A 147 11.10 -7.03 -3.38
N SER A 148 10.02 -6.27 -3.60
CA SER A 148 9.96 -5.20 -4.61
C SER A 148 10.55 -3.87 -4.15
N TRP A 149 11.08 -3.78 -2.93
CA TRP A 149 11.69 -2.55 -2.43
C TRP A 149 12.88 -2.13 -3.30
N PRO A 150 12.84 -0.95 -3.96
CA PRO A 150 13.84 -0.60 -4.96
C PRO A 150 15.25 -0.44 -4.38
N GLU A 151 16.27 -0.90 -5.09
CA GLU A 151 17.66 -0.56 -4.78
C GLU A 151 17.99 0.85 -5.29
N HIS A 152 17.63 1.84 -4.50
CA HIS A 152 17.78 3.24 -4.86
C HIS A 152 18.09 4.08 -3.60
N PRO A 153 19.05 5.07 -3.66
CA PRO A 153 19.43 5.84 -2.48
C PRO A 153 18.30 6.61 -1.80
N VAL A 154 17.27 7.04 -2.55
CA VAL A 154 16.08 7.70 -1.98
C VAL A 154 15.22 6.68 -1.25
N ALA A 155 15.01 5.50 -1.84
CA ALA A 155 14.26 4.42 -1.19
C ALA A 155 14.98 3.90 0.07
N ASP A 156 16.31 3.91 0.10
CA ASP A 156 17.07 3.58 1.31
C ASP A 156 16.90 4.65 2.39
N ARG A 157 16.81 5.94 2.04
CA ARG A 157 16.48 6.98 3.02
C ARG A 157 15.04 6.86 3.56
N TYR A 158 14.09 6.53 2.69
CA TYR A 158 12.73 6.23 3.12
C TYR A 158 12.71 5.04 4.10
N LEU A 159 13.45 3.96 3.79
CA LEU A 159 13.62 2.82 4.70
C LEU A 159 14.16 3.26 6.07
N VAL A 160 15.18 4.11 6.10
CA VAL A 160 15.72 4.65 7.37
C VAL A 160 14.62 5.37 8.15
N GLY A 161 13.82 6.20 7.48
CA GLY A 161 12.76 6.98 8.13
C GLY A 161 11.66 6.12 8.78
N VAL A 162 11.27 5.01 8.16
CA VAL A 162 10.23 4.11 8.72
C VAL A 162 10.81 3.09 9.71
N SER A 163 12.11 2.79 9.61
CA SER A 163 12.73 1.68 10.36
C SER A 163 12.73 1.88 11.87
N GLU A 164 12.83 3.13 12.35
CA GLU A 164 12.83 3.39 13.80
C GLU A 164 11.52 2.89 14.41
N GLY A 165 10.39 3.36 13.94
CA GLY A 165 9.08 2.94 14.45
C GLY A 165 8.79 1.45 14.22
N TRP A 166 9.13 0.93 13.04
CA TRP A 166 8.86 -0.48 12.75
C TRP A 166 9.71 -1.44 13.57
N ILE A 167 10.99 -1.13 13.78
CA ILE A 167 11.86 -1.95 14.62
C ILE A 167 11.37 -1.94 16.08
N ASP A 168 10.97 -0.79 16.60
CA ASP A 168 10.46 -0.67 17.96
C ASP A 168 9.21 -1.52 18.18
N GLU A 169 8.25 -1.49 17.26
CA GLU A 169 7.06 -2.34 17.31
C GLU A 169 7.43 -3.83 17.21
N LEU A 170 8.30 -4.21 16.28
CA LEU A 170 8.75 -5.60 16.12
C LEU A 170 9.56 -6.10 17.31
N MET A 171 10.21 -5.23 18.07
CA MET A 171 10.93 -5.60 19.29
C MET A 171 10.00 -6.16 20.38
N VAL A 172 8.74 -5.76 20.37
CA VAL A 172 7.68 -6.22 21.29
C VAL A 172 6.65 -7.14 20.61
N ASP A 173 6.97 -7.68 19.44
CA ASP A 173 6.11 -8.54 18.62
C ASP A 173 4.78 -7.87 18.20
N CYS A 174 4.75 -6.54 18.10
CA CYS A 174 3.65 -5.81 17.48
C CYS A 174 3.87 -5.66 15.97
N ASN A 175 2.78 -5.76 15.22
CA ASN A 175 2.82 -5.53 13.77
C ASN A 175 2.78 -4.02 13.47
N PRO A 176 3.83 -3.45 12.84
CA PRO A 176 3.84 -2.03 12.48
C PRO A 176 2.96 -1.69 11.27
N LEU A 177 2.47 -2.70 10.54
CA LEU A 177 1.71 -2.53 9.31
C LEU A 177 0.23 -2.77 9.55
N TRP A 178 -0.60 -1.79 9.24
CA TRP A 178 -2.07 -1.90 9.27
C TRP A 178 -2.58 -2.29 7.87
N VAL A 179 -2.21 -3.49 7.40
CA VAL A 179 -2.50 -3.92 6.03
C VAL A 179 -3.80 -4.70 5.87
N SER A 180 -4.34 -5.27 6.95
CA SER A 180 -5.63 -5.99 6.95
C SER A 180 -6.18 -6.15 8.36
N ASP A 181 -7.50 -6.04 8.51
CA ASP A 181 -8.20 -6.33 9.77
C ASP A 181 -8.21 -7.84 10.11
N ASP A 182 -7.99 -8.71 9.10
CA ASP A 182 -8.05 -10.17 9.20
C ASP A 182 -6.65 -10.83 9.12
N ALA A 183 -5.57 -10.05 8.99
CA ALA A 183 -4.22 -10.60 8.90
C ALA A 183 -3.79 -11.23 10.23
N ASP A 184 -3.16 -12.39 10.16
CA ASP A 184 -2.44 -12.93 11.32
C ASP A 184 -1.21 -12.04 11.61
N ASP A 185 -1.35 -11.18 12.61
CA ASP A 185 -0.27 -10.26 13.04
C ASP A 185 1.03 -11.00 13.32
N SER A 186 0.96 -12.25 13.80
CA SER A 186 2.14 -13.04 14.11
C SER A 186 2.91 -13.46 12.85
N GLU A 187 2.21 -13.79 11.77
CA GLU A 187 2.83 -14.11 10.48
C GLU A 187 3.46 -12.86 9.85
N ALA A 188 2.75 -11.73 9.84
CA ALA A 188 3.29 -10.47 9.33
C ALA A 188 4.54 -10.02 10.10
N CYS A 189 4.52 -10.12 11.43
CA CYS A 189 5.69 -9.85 12.28
C CYS A 189 6.86 -10.78 11.94
N ALA A 190 6.62 -12.07 11.71
CA ALA A 190 7.68 -13.01 11.36
C ALA A 190 8.33 -12.66 10.02
N VAL A 191 7.52 -12.38 8.99
CA VAL A 191 7.99 -11.96 7.66
C VAL A 191 8.82 -10.68 7.73
N LEU A 192 8.33 -9.67 8.46
CA LEU A 192 9.06 -8.40 8.63
C LEU A 192 10.38 -8.60 9.39
N ARG A 193 10.39 -9.38 10.45
CA ARG A 193 11.62 -9.69 11.20
C ARG A 193 12.67 -10.36 10.32
N ASP A 194 12.28 -11.38 9.56
CA ASP A 194 13.19 -12.08 8.66
C ASP A 194 13.78 -11.13 7.59
N TRP A 195 12.94 -10.25 7.06
CA TRP A 195 13.38 -9.25 6.10
C TRP A 195 14.34 -8.22 6.73
N TYR A 196 14.05 -7.76 7.96
CA TYR A 196 14.93 -6.82 8.67
C TYR A 196 16.26 -7.44 9.03
N ILE A 197 16.27 -8.68 9.54
CA ILE A 197 17.51 -9.40 9.90
C ILE A 197 18.42 -9.59 8.68
N GLY A 198 17.85 -9.86 7.55
CA GLY A 198 18.56 -10.07 6.28
C GLY A 198 18.73 -8.78 5.48
N THR A 199 17.84 -8.57 4.53
CA THR A 199 17.95 -7.56 3.48
C THR A 199 17.97 -6.12 4.00
N ALA A 200 17.07 -5.77 4.94
CA ALA A 200 16.94 -4.39 5.40
C ALA A 200 18.16 -3.95 6.22
N ALA A 201 18.71 -4.82 7.08
CA ALA A 201 19.90 -4.49 7.88
C ALA A 201 21.11 -4.10 7.00
N GLU A 202 21.31 -4.80 5.87
CA GLU A 202 22.39 -4.46 4.93
C GLU A 202 22.16 -3.11 4.24
N ARG A 203 20.92 -2.81 3.91
CA ARG A 203 20.52 -1.53 3.30
C ARG A 203 20.68 -0.36 4.27
N LEU A 204 20.28 -0.55 5.53
CA LEU A 204 20.48 0.43 6.60
C LEU A 204 21.96 0.75 6.81
N VAL A 205 22.85 -0.28 6.77
CA VAL A 205 24.31 -0.05 6.81
C VAL A 205 24.76 0.78 5.63
N ARG A 206 24.34 0.46 4.40
CA ARG A 206 24.69 1.24 3.20
C ARG A 206 24.19 2.68 3.26
N ALA A 207 23.04 2.91 3.89
CA ALA A 207 22.46 4.24 4.11
C ALA A 207 23.13 5.01 5.27
N GLY A 208 24.08 4.40 5.98
CA GLY A 208 24.78 5.00 7.13
C GLY A 208 24.01 4.90 8.46
N ALA A 209 22.87 4.22 8.51
CA ALA A 209 22.04 4.04 9.71
C ALA A 209 22.49 2.80 10.51
N THR A 210 23.74 2.79 10.98
CA THR A 210 24.38 1.63 11.62
C THR A 210 23.68 1.23 12.94
N GLU A 211 23.15 2.20 13.67
CA GLU A 211 22.41 1.92 14.93
C GLU A 211 21.13 1.18 14.65
N LEU A 212 20.33 1.61 13.67
CA LEU A 212 19.12 0.90 13.22
C LEU A 212 19.44 -0.49 12.67
N ALA A 213 20.51 -0.64 11.91
CA ALA A 213 20.95 -1.95 11.41
C ALA A 213 21.34 -2.89 12.56
N THR A 214 21.89 -2.35 13.63
CA THR A 214 22.22 -3.13 14.84
C THR A 214 20.95 -3.53 15.57
N ALA A 215 20.00 -2.62 15.75
CA ALA A 215 18.70 -2.89 16.34
C ALA A 215 17.91 -3.94 15.53
N ALA A 216 17.89 -3.82 14.20
CA ALA A 216 17.28 -4.79 13.30
C ALA A 216 17.83 -6.22 13.51
N ARG A 217 19.13 -6.37 13.71
CA ARG A 217 19.75 -7.68 13.98
C ARG A 217 19.35 -8.27 15.34
N LEU A 218 18.97 -7.43 16.33
CA LEU A 218 18.47 -7.90 17.61
C LEU A 218 17.12 -8.61 17.49
N LEU A 219 16.36 -8.37 16.42
CA LEU A 219 15.09 -9.06 16.14
C LEU A 219 15.27 -10.58 15.97
N ALA A 220 16.48 -11.06 15.69
CA ALA A 220 16.80 -12.49 15.68
C ALA A 220 16.76 -13.15 17.07
N LEU A 221 16.77 -12.36 18.15
CA LEU A 221 16.74 -12.87 19.52
C LEU A 221 15.31 -13.23 19.93
N PRO A 222 15.15 -14.20 20.85
CA PRO A 222 13.86 -14.42 21.52
C PRO A 222 13.35 -13.15 22.21
N ILE A 223 12.03 -13.01 22.30
CA ILE A 223 11.39 -11.80 22.86
C ILE A 223 11.92 -11.46 24.28
N ASP A 224 12.07 -12.46 25.14
CA ASP A 224 12.60 -12.25 26.52
C ASP A 224 14.00 -11.64 26.52
N GLU A 225 14.84 -11.99 25.54
CA GLU A 225 16.19 -11.45 25.39
C GLU A 225 16.15 -10.04 24.82
N ARG A 226 15.25 -9.77 23.85
CA ARG A 226 15.01 -8.42 23.30
C ARG A 226 14.55 -7.47 24.40
N MET A 227 13.56 -7.88 25.20
CA MET A 227 13.01 -7.11 26.31
C MET A 227 14.06 -6.81 27.38
N ARG A 228 14.91 -7.78 27.72
CA ARG A 228 16.02 -7.56 28.65
C ARG A 228 17.03 -6.52 28.15
N ARG A 229 17.25 -6.45 26.82
CA ARG A 229 18.16 -5.45 26.24
C ARG A 229 17.56 -4.06 26.16
N LEU A 230 16.24 -3.97 25.91
CA LEU A 230 15.52 -2.69 25.85
C LEU A 230 15.37 -2.05 27.23
N TYR A 231 14.97 -2.84 28.22
CA TYR A 231 14.56 -2.30 29.53
C TYR A 231 15.56 -2.57 30.66
N GLY A 232 16.71 -3.18 30.35
CA GLY A 232 17.65 -3.66 31.35
C GLY A 232 17.12 -4.89 32.09
N ALA A 233 18.03 -5.66 32.73
CA ALA A 233 17.60 -6.72 33.60
C ALA A 233 16.84 -6.12 34.79
N SER A 234 15.51 -6.30 34.84
CA SER A 234 14.80 -6.09 36.10
C SER A 234 15.44 -7.01 37.14
N PRO A 235 15.87 -6.49 38.28
CA PRO A 235 16.38 -7.38 39.32
C PRO A 235 15.24 -8.33 39.71
N THR A 236 15.41 -9.61 39.42
CA THR A 236 14.57 -10.67 39.97
C THR A 236 14.69 -10.58 41.49
N THR A 237 13.66 -10.06 42.16
CA THR A 237 13.44 -10.23 43.58
C THR A 237 12.88 -11.61 43.87
#